data_469c6c8c818dc712732ee353b098998f
#
_entry.id   469c6c8c818dc712732ee353b098998f
#
_cell.length_a   1.000
_cell.length_b   1.000
_cell.length_c   1.000
_cell.angle_alpha   90.00
_cell.angle_beta   90.00
_cell.angle_gamma   90.00
#
_symmetry.space_group_name_H-M   'P 1'
#
loop_
_entity.id
_entity.type
_entity.pdbx_description
1 polymer ?
#
loop_
_entity_poly.entity_id
_entity_poly.type
_entity_poly.pdbx_seq_one_letter_code
_entity_poly.pdbx_strand_id
1 'polypeptide(L)'
;ELVKSIQLNSETAAIQPKILNYYNKKMFDYAGGCGGHLDIYCFPFARGRLFLNQEIDSGQYDNKEECFWASGTCIMVRRNLFFESGGFEKIFFAHMEEIDLCWKLIAMGYKVKVIPTSVVYHKNALTLPMFSHKKYYLNHRNSLLMLFGNYSISNSILKGSIRIALEIIGCVYSICLLDWKHFTAIIRAIIWIIFHPNEIVKK
;
A
#
# COMPACT_ATOMS: atom_id res chain seq x y z
N GLU A 1 -20.02 -6.96 11.43
CA GLU A 1 -20.25 -6.90 9.96
C GLU A 1 -19.09 -7.54 9.19
N LEU A 2 -17.82 -7.19 9.45
CA LEU A 2 -16.65 -7.74 8.75
C LEU A 2 -16.63 -9.29 8.84
N VAL A 3 -16.73 -9.86 10.04
CA VAL A 3 -16.73 -11.32 10.22
C VAL A 3 -17.84 -12.00 9.40
N LYS A 4 -19.06 -11.47 9.45
CA LYS A 4 -20.19 -11.99 8.68
C LYS A 4 -19.91 -11.91 7.17
N SER A 5 -19.40 -10.78 6.69
CA SER A 5 -19.09 -10.58 5.28
C SER A 5 -18.03 -11.55 4.76
N ILE A 6 -16.92 -11.73 5.49
CA ILE A 6 -15.86 -12.65 5.06
C ILE A 6 -16.31 -14.12 5.13
N GLN A 7 -17.16 -14.47 6.09
CA GLN A 7 -17.69 -15.85 6.20
C GLN A 7 -18.61 -16.21 5.03
N LEU A 8 -19.44 -15.28 4.56
CA LEU A 8 -20.36 -15.48 3.45
C LEU A 8 -19.68 -15.55 2.07
N ASN A 9 -18.45 -15.08 1.94
CA ASN A 9 -17.74 -14.98 0.66
C ASN A 9 -16.44 -15.77 0.70
N SER A 10 -16.47 -17.06 0.35
CA SER A 10 -15.30 -17.95 0.39
C SER A 10 -14.13 -17.50 -0.50
N GLU A 11 -14.40 -16.79 -1.59
CA GLU A 11 -13.41 -16.23 -2.50
C GLU A 11 -12.69 -14.98 -1.96
N THR A 12 -13.15 -14.41 -0.83
CA THR A 12 -12.55 -13.21 -0.24
C THR A 12 -11.55 -13.59 0.85
N ALA A 13 -10.29 -13.22 0.66
CA ALA A 13 -9.21 -13.51 1.59
C ALA A 13 -9.00 -12.41 2.63
N ALA A 14 -9.14 -11.16 2.23
CA ALA A 14 -8.92 -10.01 3.10
C ALA A 14 -10.01 -8.95 2.90
N ILE A 15 -10.34 -8.26 3.98
CA ILE A 15 -11.33 -7.18 3.98
C ILE A 15 -10.90 -6.04 4.90
N GLN A 16 -11.37 -4.83 4.60
CA GLN A 16 -11.30 -3.67 5.49
C GLN A 16 -12.66 -2.99 5.62
N PRO A 17 -12.91 -2.22 6.68
CA PRO A 17 -14.03 -1.30 6.76
C PRO A 17 -13.77 -0.04 5.92
N LYS A 18 -14.77 0.83 5.78
CA LYS A 18 -14.55 2.23 5.41
C LYS A 18 -13.79 2.92 6.54
N ILE A 19 -12.68 3.59 6.23
CA ILE A 19 -11.84 4.26 7.22
C ILE A 19 -11.99 5.76 7.03
N LEU A 20 -12.51 6.42 8.05
CA LEU A 20 -12.71 7.87 8.09
C LEU A 20 -11.72 8.53 9.06
N ASN A 21 -11.46 9.80 8.84
CA ASN A 21 -10.59 10.59 9.69
C ASN A 21 -11.24 10.80 11.08
N TYR A 22 -10.48 10.57 12.14
CA TYR A 22 -10.97 10.69 13.50
C TYR A 22 -11.42 12.12 13.88
N TYR A 23 -10.69 13.12 13.40
CA TYR A 23 -10.93 14.52 13.72
C TYR A 23 -11.98 15.16 12.80
N ASN A 24 -12.09 14.69 11.56
CA ASN A 24 -13.14 15.08 10.61
C ASN A 24 -13.86 13.83 10.09
N LYS A 25 -14.90 13.44 10.80
CA LYS A 25 -15.64 12.19 10.55
C LYS A 25 -16.39 12.13 9.20
N LYS A 26 -16.43 13.24 8.46
CA LYS A 26 -17.00 13.29 7.10
C LYS A 26 -15.94 13.09 6.02
N MET A 27 -14.68 12.98 6.38
CA MET A 27 -13.55 12.91 5.45
C MET A 27 -12.94 11.50 5.48
N PHE A 28 -12.56 10.98 4.32
CA PHE A 28 -11.81 9.73 4.27
C PHE A 28 -10.47 9.85 4.97
N ASP A 29 -10.01 8.75 5.57
CA ASP A 29 -8.68 8.71 6.16
C ASP A 29 -7.59 8.68 5.07
N TYR A 30 -6.46 9.29 5.37
CA TYR A 30 -5.29 9.32 4.47
C TYR A 30 -4.77 7.90 4.15
N ALA A 31 -4.83 6.99 5.11
CA ALA A 31 -4.23 5.66 5.04
C ALA A 31 -5.20 4.60 4.47
N GLY A 32 -5.75 4.83 3.28
CA GLY A 32 -6.52 3.81 2.56
C GLY A 32 -8.03 3.87 2.75
N GLY A 33 -8.60 5.03 2.99
CA GLY A 33 -10.01 5.34 3.25
C GLY A 33 -11.06 4.31 2.81
N CYS A 34 -11.25 4.09 1.51
CA CYS A 34 -12.20 3.11 0.98
C CYS A 34 -11.54 2.08 0.04
N GLY A 35 -10.42 1.48 0.50
CA GLY A 35 -9.62 0.52 -0.26
C GLY A 35 -8.62 1.18 -1.20
N GLY A 36 -7.58 0.44 -1.53
CA GLY A 36 -6.52 0.94 -2.37
C GLY A 36 -6.30 0.13 -3.64
N HIS A 37 -5.57 0.72 -4.54
CA HIS A 37 -5.12 0.15 -5.80
C HIS A 37 -3.62 0.31 -5.96
N LEU A 38 -3.06 -0.39 -6.91
CA LEU A 38 -1.65 -0.35 -7.23
C LEU A 38 -1.53 -0.16 -8.75
N ASP A 39 -0.68 0.76 -9.19
CA ASP A 39 -0.37 0.85 -10.61
C ASP A 39 0.67 -0.20 -11.02
N ILE A 40 0.92 -0.28 -12.32
CA ILE A 40 1.87 -1.26 -12.88
C ILE A 40 3.34 -1.01 -12.51
N TYR A 41 3.65 0.14 -11.94
CA TYR A 41 4.97 0.52 -11.44
C TYR A 41 5.06 0.45 -9.91
N CYS A 42 4.05 -0.12 -9.26
CA CYS A 42 3.94 -0.26 -7.81
C CYS A 42 3.86 1.07 -7.04
N PHE A 43 3.21 2.08 -7.61
CA PHE A 43 2.77 3.24 -6.85
C PHE A 43 1.38 2.98 -6.28
N PRO A 44 1.22 2.96 -4.94
CA PRO A 44 -0.08 2.74 -4.33
C PRO A 44 -0.90 4.03 -4.34
N PHE A 45 -2.18 3.88 -4.61
CA PHE A 45 -3.17 4.95 -4.48
C PHE A 45 -4.44 4.41 -3.82
N ALA A 46 -5.21 5.29 -3.20
CA ALA A 46 -6.38 4.90 -2.43
C ALA A 46 -7.61 5.71 -2.84
N ARG A 47 -8.78 5.08 -2.79
CA ARG A 47 -10.06 5.79 -2.89
C ARG A 47 -10.25 6.71 -1.69
N GLY A 48 -10.78 7.89 -1.91
CA GLY A 48 -10.97 8.92 -0.90
C GLY A 48 -9.77 9.84 -0.71
N ARG A 49 -8.75 9.74 -1.60
CA ARG A 49 -7.57 10.60 -1.55
C ARG A 49 -6.93 10.80 -2.91
N LEU A 50 -6.59 12.06 -3.23
CA LEU A 50 -5.73 12.41 -4.34
C LEU A 50 -4.51 13.16 -3.82
N PHE A 51 -3.32 12.55 -3.87
CA PHE A 51 -2.10 13.03 -3.22
C PHE A 51 -2.31 13.30 -1.72
N LEU A 52 -2.23 14.56 -1.30
CA LEU A 52 -2.46 15.00 0.09
C LEU A 52 -3.90 15.41 0.36
N ASN A 53 -4.71 15.57 -0.68
CA ASN A 53 -6.09 16.01 -0.54
C ASN A 53 -6.99 14.82 -0.29
N GLN A 54 -7.65 14.81 0.86
CA GLN A 54 -8.64 13.82 1.26
C GLN A 54 -10.03 14.26 0.79
N GLU A 55 -10.83 13.33 0.31
CA GLU A 55 -12.19 13.58 -0.13
C GLU A 55 -13.17 13.52 1.05
N ILE A 56 -14.29 14.22 0.90
CA ILE A 56 -15.45 14.07 1.79
C ILE A 56 -16.19 12.79 1.38
N ASP A 57 -16.58 11.97 2.33
CA ASP A 57 -17.42 10.80 2.11
C ASP A 57 -18.87 11.26 1.85
N SER A 58 -19.33 11.05 0.64
CA SER A 58 -20.71 11.24 0.18
C SER A 58 -21.35 9.91 -0.30
N GLY A 59 -20.74 8.78 0.04
CA GLY A 59 -21.17 7.46 -0.43
C GLY A 59 -20.67 7.10 -1.84
N GLN A 60 -19.76 7.90 -2.43
CA GLN A 60 -19.29 7.74 -3.81
C GLN A 60 -18.56 6.41 -4.07
N TYR A 61 -18.13 5.71 -3.01
CA TYR A 61 -17.44 4.41 -3.08
C TYR A 61 -18.23 3.26 -2.46
N ASP A 62 -19.47 3.47 -2.01
CA ASP A 62 -20.24 2.46 -1.27
C ASP A 62 -20.62 1.23 -2.12
N ASN A 63 -20.64 1.36 -3.45
CA ASN A 63 -20.89 0.27 -4.40
C ASN A 63 -19.60 -0.37 -4.97
N LYS A 64 -18.41 0.02 -4.48
CA LYS A 64 -17.12 -0.42 -5.01
C LYS A 64 -16.38 -1.28 -3.99
N GLU A 65 -16.88 -2.50 -3.78
CA GLU A 65 -16.32 -3.39 -2.76
C GLU A 65 -14.90 -3.90 -3.08
N GLU A 66 -14.62 -4.31 -4.34
CA GLU A 66 -13.31 -4.86 -4.69
C GLU A 66 -12.22 -3.78 -4.74
N CYS A 67 -11.05 -4.12 -4.20
CA CYS A 67 -9.85 -3.29 -4.21
C CYS A 67 -8.60 -4.18 -4.35
N PHE A 68 -7.44 -3.58 -4.65
CA PHE A 68 -6.19 -4.33 -4.73
C PHE A 68 -5.60 -4.57 -3.34
N TRP A 69 -5.68 -3.60 -2.44
CA TRP A 69 -5.17 -3.74 -1.09
C TRP A 69 -6.10 -3.15 -0.05
N ALA A 70 -6.11 -3.78 1.11
CA ALA A 70 -6.77 -3.34 2.32
C ALA A 70 -5.72 -2.71 3.26
N SER A 71 -6.08 -1.60 3.89
CA SER A 71 -5.17 -0.82 4.75
C SER A 71 -4.79 -1.58 6.01
N GLY A 72 -3.50 -1.60 6.34
CA GLY A 72 -2.96 -2.10 7.60
C GLY A 72 -3.54 -1.40 8.84
N THR A 73 -4.19 -0.25 8.67
CA THR A 73 -4.92 0.43 9.75
C THR A 73 -6.03 -0.45 10.34
N CYS A 74 -6.77 -1.18 9.50
CA CYS A 74 -7.85 -2.08 9.94
C CYS A 74 -8.12 -3.16 8.88
N ILE A 75 -7.19 -4.06 8.68
CA ILE A 75 -7.34 -5.22 7.80
C ILE A 75 -7.78 -6.45 8.61
N MET A 76 -8.72 -7.21 8.06
CA MET A 76 -9.06 -8.55 8.51
C MET A 76 -8.71 -9.55 7.42
N VAL A 77 -7.96 -10.61 7.76
CA VAL A 77 -7.49 -11.63 6.82
C VAL A 77 -7.93 -13.02 7.31
N ARG A 78 -8.26 -13.93 6.40
CA ARG A 78 -8.46 -15.34 6.76
C ARG A 78 -7.17 -15.92 7.30
N ARG A 79 -7.23 -16.47 8.52
CA ARG A 79 -6.05 -16.98 9.24
C ARG A 79 -5.27 -18.02 8.44
N ASN A 80 -5.95 -19.00 7.84
CA ASN A 80 -5.31 -20.03 7.02
C ASN A 80 -4.55 -19.43 5.82
N LEU A 81 -5.19 -18.51 5.07
CA LEU A 81 -4.59 -17.85 3.92
C LEU A 81 -3.44 -16.91 4.28
N PHE A 82 -3.51 -16.27 5.46
CA PHE A 82 -2.41 -15.48 5.99
C PHE A 82 -1.14 -16.33 6.16
N PHE A 83 -1.27 -17.52 6.75
CA PHE A 83 -0.12 -18.41 6.92
C PHE A 83 0.33 -19.05 5.62
N GLU A 84 -0.60 -19.47 4.77
CA GLU A 84 -0.33 -20.06 3.47
C GLU A 84 0.41 -19.10 2.52
N SER A 85 0.05 -17.80 2.55
CA SER A 85 0.75 -16.75 1.79
C SER A 85 2.10 -16.33 2.38
N GLY A 86 2.52 -16.90 3.51
CA GLY A 86 3.75 -16.52 4.22
C GLY A 86 3.62 -15.28 5.11
N GLY A 87 2.42 -14.69 5.23
CA GLY A 87 2.15 -13.52 6.07
C GLY A 87 2.90 -12.26 5.64
N PHE A 88 3.22 -11.41 6.61
CA PHE A 88 3.98 -10.17 6.38
C PHE A 88 5.47 -10.46 6.25
N GLU A 89 6.08 -9.95 5.19
CA GLU A 89 7.53 -10.03 5.00
C GLU A 89 8.25 -9.09 5.96
N LYS A 90 9.12 -9.64 6.80
CA LYS A 90 9.85 -8.87 7.83
C LYS A 90 10.72 -7.76 7.25
N ILE A 91 11.20 -7.92 6.01
CA ILE A 91 12.07 -6.96 5.34
C ILE A 91 11.40 -5.60 5.11
N PHE A 92 10.09 -5.56 5.00
CA PHE A 92 9.36 -4.29 4.86
C PHE A 92 9.48 -3.41 6.10
N PHE A 93 9.49 -4.00 7.28
CA PHE A 93 9.48 -3.34 8.59
C PHE A 93 8.18 -2.54 8.83
N ALA A 94 7.83 -1.61 7.96
CA ALA A 94 6.60 -0.81 7.95
C ALA A 94 6.38 -0.20 6.57
N HIS A 95 5.13 -0.03 6.18
CA HIS A 95 4.63 0.40 4.87
C HIS A 95 4.84 -0.63 3.75
N MET A 96 3.82 -0.85 2.97
CA MET A 96 3.74 -1.79 1.85
C MET A 96 3.62 -3.27 2.24
N GLU A 97 3.83 -3.67 3.50
CA GLU A 97 3.69 -5.06 3.95
C GLU A 97 2.26 -5.59 3.75
N GLU A 98 1.27 -4.77 4.00
CA GLU A 98 -0.14 -5.12 3.77
C GLU A 98 -0.49 -5.16 2.29
N ILE A 99 0.12 -4.30 1.47
CA ILE A 99 -0.09 -4.28 0.02
C ILE A 99 0.53 -5.54 -0.60
N ASP A 100 1.73 -5.91 -0.18
CA ASP A 100 2.40 -7.12 -0.60
C ASP A 100 1.62 -8.38 -0.20
N LEU A 101 1.10 -8.43 1.02
CA LEU A 101 0.23 -9.51 1.47
C LEU A 101 -1.02 -9.62 0.57
N CYS A 102 -1.69 -8.50 0.29
CA CYS A 102 -2.86 -8.49 -0.57
C CYS A 102 -2.51 -8.96 -1.99
N TRP A 103 -1.36 -8.57 -2.53
CA TRP A 103 -0.88 -9.07 -3.82
C TRP A 103 -0.73 -10.60 -3.83
N LYS A 104 -0.08 -11.16 -2.80
CA LYS A 104 0.06 -12.62 -2.66
C LYS A 104 -1.29 -13.33 -2.63
N LEU A 105 -2.24 -12.80 -1.85
CA LEU A 105 -3.59 -13.36 -1.78
C LEU A 105 -4.34 -13.31 -3.12
N ILE A 106 -4.18 -12.22 -3.88
CA ILE A 106 -4.76 -12.09 -5.23
C ILE A 106 -4.08 -13.05 -6.21
N ALA A 107 -2.76 -13.23 -6.14
CA ALA A 107 -2.02 -14.19 -6.95
C ALA A 107 -2.44 -15.64 -6.67
N MET A 108 -2.90 -15.94 -5.45
CA MET A 108 -3.51 -17.22 -5.07
C MET A 108 -4.96 -17.38 -5.58
N GLY A 109 -5.53 -16.39 -6.27
CA GLY A 109 -6.88 -16.40 -6.84
C GLY A 109 -7.97 -15.85 -5.93
N TYR A 110 -7.62 -15.23 -4.80
CA TYR A 110 -8.58 -14.63 -3.88
C TYR A 110 -8.83 -13.16 -4.14
N LYS A 111 -9.90 -12.63 -3.54
CA LYS A 111 -10.28 -11.21 -3.61
C LYS A 111 -9.97 -10.48 -2.32
N VAL A 112 -9.72 -9.18 -2.47
CA VAL A 112 -9.61 -8.22 -1.36
C VAL A 112 -10.76 -7.23 -1.49
N LYS A 113 -11.48 -6.96 -0.39
CA LYS A 113 -12.70 -6.14 -0.42
C LYS A 113 -12.74 -5.07 0.67
N VAL A 114 -13.50 -4.04 0.41
CA VAL A 114 -13.96 -3.06 1.40
C VAL A 114 -15.40 -3.37 1.77
N ILE A 115 -15.74 -3.19 3.04
CA ILE A 115 -17.12 -3.30 3.53
C ILE A 115 -17.57 -1.90 3.97
N PRO A 116 -18.17 -1.12 3.08
CA PRO A 116 -18.48 0.30 3.34
C PRO A 116 -19.51 0.51 4.45
N THR A 117 -20.35 -0.49 4.73
CA THR A 117 -21.32 -0.47 5.83
C THR A 117 -20.67 -0.58 7.21
N SER A 118 -19.42 -1.03 7.28
CA SER A 118 -18.61 -1.03 8.49
C SER A 118 -17.66 0.19 8.46
N VAL A 119 -17.73 1.05 9.48
CA VAL A 119 -16.96 2.30 9.54
C VAL A 119 -16.05 2.31 10.75
N VAL A 120 -14.79 2.73 10.53
CA VAL A 120 -13.78 2.94 11.57
C VAL A 120 -13.22 4.35 11.46
N TYR A 121 -12.98 5.00 12.60
CA TYR A 121 -12.36 6.33 12.68
C TYR A 121 -10.90 6.19 13.12
N HIS A 122 -9.97 6.66 12.30
CA HIS A 122 -8.55 6.50 12.50
C HIS A 122 -7.84 7.82 12.85
N LYS A 123 -6.94 7.76 13.83
CA LYS A 123 -6.01 8.85 14.17
C LYS A 123 -4.70 8.64 13.44
N ASN A 124 -4.55 9.29 12.29
CA ASN A 124 -3.38 9.12 11.43
C ASN A 124 -2.09 9.70 12.03
N ALA A 125 -0.93 9.20 11.55
CA ALA A 125 0.42 9.70 11.80
C ALA A 125 0.92 9.66 13.26
N LEU A 126 0.38 8.80 14.11
CA LEU A 126 0.84 8.67 15.50
C LEU A 126 2.19 7.91 15.61
N THR A 127 2.48 6.98 14.69
CA THR A 127 3.66 6.11 14.76
C THR A 127 4.86 6.70 14.01
N LEU A 128 4.65 7.17 12.78
CA LEU A 128 5.69 7.80 11.96
C LEU A 128 5.18 9.13 11.42
N PRO A 129 5.89 10.25 11.69
CA PRO A 129 5.52 11.55 11.14
C PRO A 129 5.42 11.51 9.61
N MET A 130 4.39 12.17 9.04
CA MET A 130 4.04 12.05 7.62
C MET A 130 5.20 12.43 6.69
N PHE A 131 5.96 13.48 7.00
CA PHE A 131 7.07 14.00 6.19
C PHE A 131 8.44 13.67 6.79
N SER A 132 8.57 12.50 7.44
CA SER A 132 9.87 12.06 7.96
C SER A 132 10.70 11.37 6.87
N HIS A 133 12.02 11.58 6.89
CA HIS A 133 12.98 10.90 6.02
C HIS A 133 12.80 9.37 6.06
N LYS A 134 12.57 8.79 7.26
CA LYS A 134 12.36 7.35 7.42
C LYS A 134 11.12 6.87 6.67
N LYS A 135 10.01 7.62 6.72
CA LYS A 135 8.77 7.26 6.01
C LYS A 135 8.96 7.36 4.49
N TYR A 136 9.58 8.41 3.99
CA TYR A 136 9.93 8.53 2.57
C TYR A 136 10.79 7.35 2.12
N TYR A 137 11.89 7.10 2.83
CA TYR A 137 12.79 5.98 2.52
C TYR A 137 12.07 4.64 2.45
N LEU A 138 11.25 4.31 3.46
CA LEU A 138 10.51 3.05 3.50
C LEU A 138 9.51 2.94 2.35
N ASN A 139 8.79 4.01 2.02
CA ASN A 139 7.84 4.01 0.91
C ASN A 139 8.53 3.70 -0.43
N HIS A 140 9.64 4.38 -0.74
CA HIS A 140 10.38 4.14 -1.97
C HIS A 140 11.05 2.76 -2.00
N ARG A 141 11.79 2.40 -0.94
CA ARG A 141 12.46 1.09 -0.85
C ARG A 141 11.48 -0.07 -0.94
N ASN A 142 10.41 -0.04 -0.17
CA ASN A 142 9.47 -1.14 -0.06
C ASN A 142 8.64 -1.30 -1.34
N SER A 143 8.27 -0.20 -1.99
CA SER A 143 7.60 -0.22 -3.27
C SER A 143 8.49 -0.83 -4.37
N LEU A 144 9.80 -0.52 -4.38
CA LEU A 144 10.75 -1.16 -5.27
C LEU A 144 10.95 -2.66 -4.94
N LEU A 145 11.07 -3.02 -3.65
CA LEU A 145 11.12 -4.42 -3.22
C LEU A 145 9.90 -5.21 -3.69
N MET A 146 8.72 -4.63 -3.54
CA MET A 146 7.46 -5.24 -3.97
C MET A 146 7.43 -5.43 -5.49
N LEU A 147 7.89 -4.45 -6.28
CA LEU A 147 7.99 -4.54 -7.73
C LEU A 147 8.92 -5.69 -8.14
N PHE A 148 10.14 -5.70 -7.63
CA PHE A 148 11.13 -6.70 -8.00
C PHE A 148 10.82 -8.09 -7.44
N GLY A 149 10.11 -8.19 -6.31
CA GLY A 149 9.70 -9.45 -5.69
C GLY A 149 8.51 -10.12 -6.38
N ASN A 150 7.49 -9.37 -6.77
CA ASN A 150 6.22 -9.94 -7.24
C ASN A 150 6.10 -10.07 -8.77
N TYR A 151 6.84 -9.31 -9.58
CA TYR A 151 6.84 -9.49 -11.03
C TYR A 151 7.80 -10.59 -11.47
N SER A 152 7.50 -11.23 -12.63
CA SER A 152 8.45 -12.10 -13.32
C SER A 152 9.72 -11.33 -13.68
N ILE A 153 10.82 -12.03 -13.92
CA ILE A 153 12.13 -11.40 -14.22
C ILE A 153 12.03 -10.42 -15.39
N SER A 154 11.39 -10.81 -16.51
CA SER A 154 11.23 -9.95 -17.69
C SER A 154 10.42 -8.69 -17.37
N ASN A 155 9.30 -8.83 -16.66
CA ASN A 155 8.48 -7.71 -16.23
C ASN A 155 9.21 -6.83 -15.20
N SER A 156 9.99 -7.42 -14.30
CA SER A 156 10.81 -6.68 -13.33
C SER A 156 11.86 -5.82 -14.02
N ILE A 157 12.51 -6.31 -15.08
CA ILE A 157 13.47 -5.53 -15.85
C ILE A 157 12.77 -4.37 -16.55
N LEU A 158 11.70 -4.64 -17.32
CA LEU A 158 11.01 -3.61 -18.09
C LEU A 158 10.38 -2.54 -17.19
N LYS A 159 9.53 -2.97 -16.23
CA LYS A 159 8.81 -2.04 -15.35
C LYS A 159 9.76 -1.39 -14.35
N GLY A 160 10.77 -2.13 -13.87
CA GLY A 160 11.78 -1.61 -12.95
C GLY A 160 12.63 -0.51 -13.59
N SER A 161 13.03 -0.66 -14.88
CA SER A 161 13.76 0.41 -15.57
C SER A 161 12.95 1.70 -15.65
N ILE A 162 11.66 1.61 -16.01
CA ILE A 162 10.77 2.77 -16.04
C ILE A 162 10.57 3.32 -14.62
N ARG A 163 10.37 2.45 -13.62
CA ARG A 163 10.22 2.87 -12.23
C ARG A 163 11.46 3.61 -11.71
N ILE A 164 12.66 3.16 -12.02
CA ILE A 164 13.90 3.87 -11.64
C ILE A 164 13.98 5.23 -12.33
N ALA A 165 13.60 5.33 -13.61
CA ALA A 165 13.53 6.64 -14.29
C ALA A 165 12.53 7.59 -13.59
N LEU A 166 11.38 7.08 -13.13
CA LEU A 166 10.41 7.87 -12.36
C LEU A 166 10.97 8.30 -10.98
N GLU A 167 11.77 7.44 -10.32
CA GLU A 167 12.47 7.82 -9.08
C GLU A 167 13.48 8.95 -9.32
N ILE A 168 14.20 8.90 -10.45
CA ILE A 168 15.13 9.98 -10.84
C ILE A 168 14.38 11.30 -11.08
N ILE A 169 13.23 11.25 -11.74
CA ILE A 169 12.34 12.42 -11.89
C ILE A 169 11.90 12.93 -10.52
N GLY A 170 11.54 12.02 -9.60
CA GLY A 170 11.22 12.36 -8.20
C GLY A 170 12.38 13.05 -7.47
N CYS A 171 13.62 12.62 -7.72
CA CYS A 171 14.82 13.28 -7.19
C CYS A 171 14.95 14.73 -7.72
N VAL A 172 14.79 14.93 -9.02
CA VAL A 172 14.84 16.28 -9.64
C VAL A 172 13.74 17.16 -9.06
N TYR A 173 12.51 16.64 -8.96
CA TYR A 173 11.40 17.36 -8.36
C TYR A 173 11.69 17.76 -6.90
N SER A 174 12.27 16.86 -6.11
CA SER A 174 12.62 17.14 -4.71
C SER A 174 13.69 18.25 -4.59
N ILE A 175 14.67 18.27 -5.52
CA ILE A 175 15.69 19.34 -5.58
C ILE A 175 15.01 20.68 -5.91
N CYS A 176 14.10 20.71 -6.90
CA CYS A 176 13.37 21.93 -7.26
C CYS A 176 12.55 22.50 -6.10
N LEU A 177 12.04 21.63 -5.22
CA LEU A 177 11.29 22.02 -4.02
C LEU A 177 12.17 22.22 -2.78
N LEU A 178 13.49 22.04 -2.89
CA LEU A 178 14.46 22.07 -1.78
C LEU A 178 14.13 21.06 -0.66
N ASP A 179 13.39 19.97 -0.99
CA ASP A 179 13.09 18.88 -0.05
C ASP A 179 14.24 17.86 -0.03
N TRP A 180 15.31 18.21 0.68
CA TRP A 180 16.48 17.34 0.84
C TRP A 180 16.18 16.03 1.58
N LYS A 181 15.16 16.00 2.43
CA LYS A 181 14.73 14.78 3.13
C LYS A 181 14.17 13.76 2.14
N HIS A 182 13.32 14.21 1.24
CA HIS A 182 12.73 13.34 0.21
C HIS A 182 13.80 12.91 -0.80
N PHE A 183 14.62 13.84 -1.31
CA PHE A 183 15.72 13.55 -2.21
C PHE A 183 16.66 12.46 -1.68
N THR A 184 17.19 12.65 -0.47
CA THR A 184 18.14 11.69 0.12
C THR A 184 17.47 10.35 0.44
N ALA A 185 16.17 10.33 0.75
CA ALA A 185 15.41 9.11 0.98
C ALA A 185 15.27 8.26 -0.29
N ILE A 186 14.99 8.91 -1.45
CA ILE A 186 14.90 8.22 -2.76
C ILE A 186 16.27 7.62 -3.12
N ILE A 187 17.32 8.41 -3.08
CA ILE A 187 18.68 7.95 -3.40
C ILE A 187 19.08 6.76 -2.52
N ARG A 188 18.83 6.85 -1.21
CA ARG A 188 19.10 5.76 -0.28
C ARG A 188 18.30 4.50 -0.60
N ALA A 189 17.05 4.63 -1.03
CA ALA A 189 16.21 3.51 -1.42
C ALA A 189 16.76 2.79 -2.67
N ILE A 190 17.14 3.55 -3.69
CA ILE A 190 17.74 3.00 -4.92
C ILE A 190 19.07 2.29 -4.61
N ILE A 191 19.96 2.95 -3.87
CA ILE A 191 21.24 2.37 -3.44
C ILE A 191 21.02 1.07 -2.68
N TRP A 192 20.05 1.06 -1.75
CA TRP A 192 19.75 -0.13 -0.98
C TRP A 192 19.33 -1.31 -1.87
N ILE A 193 18.46 -1.10 -2.83
CA ILE A 193 18.02 -2.15 -3.79
C ILE A 193 19.20 -2.72 -4.60
N ILE A 194 20.10 -1.85 -5.05
CA ILE A 194 21.27 -2.27 -5.86
C ILE A 194 22.22 -3.13 -5.04
N PHE A 195 22.46 -2.79 -3.78
CA PHE A 195 23.44 -3.48 -2.94
C PHE A 195 22.86 -4.68 -2.14
N HIS A 196 21.53 -4.90 -2.19
CA HIS A 196 20.89 -6.01 -1.48
C HIS A 196 20.01 -6.88 -2.41
N PRO A 197 20.56 -7.36 -3.56
CA PRO A 197 19.77 -8.17 -4.49
C PRO A 197 19.29 -9.49 -3.87
N ASN A 198 20.02 -10.03 -2.91
CA ASN A 198 19.67 -11.27 -2.22
C ASN A 198 18.45 -11.13 -1.29
N GLU A 199 18.13 -9.91 -0.90
CA GLU A 199 16.96 -9.61 -0.08
C GLU A 199 15.66 -9.50 -0.91
N ILE A 200 15.77 -9.51 -2.23
CA ILE A 200 14.62 -9.50 -3.15
C ILE A 200 14.11 -10.94 -3.24
N VAL A 201 13.12 -11.24 -2.41
CA VAL A 201 12.47 -12.56 -2.42
C VAL A 201 11.56 -12.65 -3.63
N LYS A 202 11.79 -13.64 -4.50
CA LYS A 202 10.87 -13.98 -5.60
C LYS A 202 9.71 -14.81 -5.06
N LYS A 203 8.50 -14.45 -5.44
CA LYS A 203 7.23 -15.01 -4.94
C LYS A 203 6.48 -15.70 -6.06
#